data_849dc265fe2b3cc824b30288569ed0a9
#
_entry.id   849dc265fe2b3cc824b30288569ed0a9
#
_cell.length_a   1.000
_cell.length_b   1.000
_cell.length_c   1.000
_cell.angle_alpha   90.00
_cell.angle_beta   90.00
_cell.angle_gamma   90.00
#
_symmetry.space_group_name_H-M   'P 1'
#
loop_
_entity.id
_entity.type
_entity.pdbx_description
1 polymer ?
#
loop_
_entity_poly.entity_id
_entity_poly.type
_entity_poly.pdbx_seq_one_letter_code
_entity_poly.pdbx_strand_id
1 'polypeptide(L)'
;MDNIPEHIVWEILSRIKKTSDRNSVSLACKRFYYLDNAQRHSIRVGCGMDPADEALSCLCTRFLNLSNVEITYSGWMSKLGKQLDDMGLLILANHCPFLSDLSLSYCTFITDVGLRYLASSSKLSSLRLNFTPRITGCGILSLVVGCKNLSRLHLIRCINVSSVEWLEYLGKFGTLEDLSIKNCRAIGEGDLIKLGPGWLKLKRLQFEVDANYRYMKVHNRLSVDSWQKQHVPCENMLELSLVNCIISPPGRGLACVLRKCKNLERIHLDMCVGVRDFDIVCLSQRSSELRSVSFRVPFDFSLPSLVNNPLRLTDESLRALAQNCSKLESVRISFSDGEFPSSSSFTLSGILCLIQKCPVRQLALDHVYSFNDVGMEALCWADFLESLELVRCQEISDAGLQLVSQFPQLRILRLSKCLGISDDGLKPLVGSMKLDLLAIEDCPQISERGVQGAAKSVSFRQDLSWMY
;
A
#
# COMPACT_ATOMS: atom_id res chain seq x y z
N MET A 1 -24.63 3.38 38.49
CA MET A 1 -23.35 3.40 37.71
C MET A 1 -22.16 3.84 38.53
N ASP A 2 -22.35 4.40 39.70
CA ASP A 2 -21.24 4.91 40.55
C ASP A 2 -20.37 3.84 41.17
N ASN A 3 -20.83 2.59 41.22
CA ASN A 3 -20.13 1.46 41.85
C ASN A 3 -19.21 0.65 40.89
N ILE A 4 -19.11 1.05 39.59
CA ILE A 4 -18.20 0.33 38.67
C ILE A 4 -16.77 0.82 38.92
N PRO A 5 -15.79 -0.06 39.21
CA PRO A 5 -14.38 0.35 39.37
C PRO A 5 -13.84 1.08 38.12
N GLU A 6 -12.97 2.06 38.32
CA GLU A 6 -12.45 2.88 37.23
C GLU A 6 -11.76 2.08 36.14
N HIS A 7 -11.00 1.04 36.50
CA HIS A 7 -10.32 0.18 35.53
C HIS A 7 -11.30 -0.56 34.62
N ILE A 8 -12.50 -0.90 35.09
CA ILE A 8 -13.56 -1.51 34.24
C ILE A 8 -14.13 -0.48 33.28
N VAL A 9 -14.35 0.76 33.74
CA VAL A 9 -14.79 1.85 32.83
C VAL A 9 -13.73 2.14 31.77
N TRP A 10 -12.46 2.11 32.14
CA TRP A 10 -11.34 2.27 31.20
C TRP A 10 -11.32 1.17 30.14
N GLU A 11 -11.52 -0.08 30.56
CA GLU A 11 -11.60 -1.22 29.65
C GLU A 11 -12.78 -1.08 28.67
N ILE A 12 -13.95 -0.65 29.16
CA ILE A 12 -15.13 -0.41 28.32
C ILE A 12 -14.83 0.71 27.30
N LEU A 13 -14.30 1.85 27.75
CA LEU A 13 -13.98 2.98 26.87
C LEU A 13 -12.94 2.62 25.81
N SER A 14 -11.95 1.76 26.16
CA SER A 14 -10.91 1.31 25.23
C SER A 14 -11.45 0.44 24.09
N ARG A 15 -12.53 -0.31 24.36
CA ARG A 15 -13.19 -1.18 23.38
C ARG A 15 -14.15 -0.45 22.44
N ILE A 16 -14.54 0.77 22.76
CA ILE A 16 -15.40 1.57 21.89
C ILE A 16 -14.56 2.16 20.75
N LYS A 17 -14.62 1.50 19.59
CA LYS A 17 -13.82 1.88 18.42
C LYS A 17 -14.38 3.11 17.69
N LYS A 18 -15.69 3.29 17.71
CA LYS A 18 -16.36 4.37 16.98
C LYS A 18 -16.34 5.66 17.81
N THR A 19 -15.74 6.71 17.25
CA THR A 19 -15.55 7.99 17.94
C THR A 19 -16.88 8.64 18.37
N SER A 20 -17.94 8.56 17.56
CA SER A 20 -19.27 9.06 17.90
C SER A 20 -19.84 8.41 19.16
N ASP A 21 -19.72 7.06 19.24
CA ASP A 21 -20.26 6.30 20.36
C ASP A 21 -19.47 6.59 21.64
N ARG A 22 -18.14 6.68 21.51
CA ARG A 22 -17.27 7.07 22.63
C ARG A 22 -17.58 8.49 23.13
N ASN A 23 -17.84 9.43 22.22
CA ASN A 23 -18.27 10.79 22.57
C ASN A 23 -19.62 10.78 23.34
N SER A 24 -20.60 9.99 22.87
CA SER A 24 -21.89 9.85 23.53
C SER A 24 -21.74 9.29 24.95
N VAL A 25 -20.93 8.26 25.15
CA VAL A 25 -20.65 7.69 26.48
C VAL A 25 -19.94 8.72 27.37
N SER A 26 -18.96 9.46 26.83
CA SER A 26 -18.24 10.50 27.57
C SER A 26 -19.18 11.62 28.06
N LEU A 27 -20.22 11.92 27.32
CA LEU A 27 -21.20 12.96 27.69
C LEU A 27 -22.32 12.46 28.62
N ALA A 28 -22.40 11.15 28.89
CA ALA A 28 -23.48 10.56 29.68
C ALA A 28 -23.42 10.95 31.16
N CYS A 29 -22.21 11.11 31.75
CA CYS A 29 -22.04 11.59 33.10
C CYS A 29 -20.65 12.20 33.31
N LYS A 30 -20.49 13.01 34.38
CA LYS A 30 -19.22 13.67 34.73
C LYS A 30 -18.07 12.67 34.92
N ARG A 31 -18.34 11.53 35.54
CA ARG A 31 -17.33 10.50 35.79
C ARG A 31 -16.77 9.93 34.47
N PHE A 32 -17.63 9.56 33.52
CA PHE A 32 -17.20 9.09 32.21
C PHE A 32 -16.48 10.19 31.41
N TYR A 33 -16.92 11.42 31.55
CA TYR A 33 -16.24 12.57 30.96
C TYR A 33 -14.79 12.70 31.44
N TYR A 34 -14.53 12.66 32.76
CA TYR A 34 -13.18 12.78 33.31
C TYR A 34 -12.30 11.58 32.95
N LEU A 35 -12.84 10.36 33.01
CA LEU A 35 -12.11 9.16 32.65
C LEU A 35 -11.77 9.12 31.16
N ASP A 36 -12.68 9.51 30.29
CA ASP A 36 -12.40 9.61 28.86
C ASP A 36 -11.35 10.69 28.57
N ASN A 37 -11.40 11.84 29.23
CA ASN A 37 -10.39 12.88 29.06
C ASN A 37 -8.99 12.41 29.42
N ALA A 38 -8.84 11.64 30.49
CA ALA A 38 -7.55 11.11 30.93
C ALA A 38 -7.03 9.98 30.01
N GLN A 39 -7.93 9.20 29.42
CA GLN A 39 -7.58 8.03 28.61
C GLN A 39 -7.47 8.31 27.13
N ARG A 40 -7.98 9.44 26.64
CA ARG A 40 -8.01 9.70 25.21
C ARG A 40 -6.64 10.11 24.68
N HIS A 41 -6.05 9.24 23.85
CA HIS A 41 -4.76 9.45 23.21
C HIS A 41 -4.89 9.81 21.72
N SER A 42 -6.09 9.68 21.13
CA SER A 42 -6.29 9.89 19.70
C SER A 42 -7.55 10.70 19.42
N ILE A 43 -7.44 11.66 18.51
CA ILE A 43 -8.57 12.41 17.97
C ILE A 43 -8.52 12.46 16.45
N ARG A 44 -9.73 12.55 15.87
CA ARG A 44 -9.93 12.86 14.45
C ARG A 44 -10.70 14.16 14.35
N VAL A 45 -10.16 15.08 13.57
CA VAL A 45 -10.72 16.38 13.29
C VAL A 45 -11.04 16.47 11.80
N GLY A 46 -12.19 17.02 11.45
CA GLY A 46 -12.62 17.13 10.06
C GLY A 46 -13.55 18.31 9.80
N CYS A 47 -14.28 18.24 8.71
CA CYS A 47 -15.27 19.26 8.33
C CYS A 47 -16.35 19.43 9.41
N GLY A 48 -16.80 20.65 9.61
CA GLY A 48 -17.90 20.96 10.54
C GLY A 48 -17.48 21.59 11.87
N MET A 49 -16.17 21.79 12.09
CA MET A 49 -15.67 22.60 13.20
C MET A 49 -15.55 24.06 12.73
N ASP A 50 -16.34 24.95 13.32
CA ASP A 50 -16.29 26.39 13.03
C ASP A 50 -16.51 27.16 14.33
N PRO A 51 -15.55 27.98 14.77
CA PRO A 51 -14.20 28.15 14.21
C PRO A 51 -13.27 26.93 14.50
N ALA A 52 -12.50 26.51 13.50
CA ALA A 52 -11.76 25.26 13.56
C ALA A 52 -10.60 25.28 14.57
N ASP A 53 -9.85 26.39 14.65
CA ASP A 53 -8.70 26.53 15.54
C ASP A 53 -9.11 26.59 17.01
N GLU A 54 -10.19 27.33 17.35
CA GLU A 54 -10.73 27.37 18.71
C GLU A 54 -11.27 26.01 19.14
N ALA A 55 -11.96 25.30 18.25
CA ALA A 55 -12.45 23.96 18.55
C ALA A 55 -11.29 22.98 18.75
N LEU A 56 -10.22 23.05 17.95
CA LEU A 56 -9.01 22.26 18.18
C LEU A 56 -8.34 22.61 19.51
N SER A 57 -8.24 23.91 19.86
CA SER A 57 -7.70 24.36 21.15
C SER A 57 -8.49 23.76 22.32
N CYS A 58 -9.82 23.80 22.26
CA CYS A 58 -10.68 23.16 23.26
C CYS A 58 -10.46 21.65 23.37
N LEU A 59 -10.24 20.95 22.26
CA LEU A 59 -9.96 19.51 22.28
C LEU A 59 -8.58 19.23 22.89
N CYS A 60 -7.56 20.00 22.55
CA CYS A 60 -6.20 19.83 23.07
C CYS A 60 -6.11 20.14 24.58
N THR A 61 -6.85 21.13 25.07
CA THR A 61 -6.94 21.44 26.51
C THR A 61 -7.76 20.39 27.26
N ARG A 62 -8.74 19.78 26.63
CA ARG A 62 -9.55 18.71 27.21
C ARG A 62 -8.78 17.40 27.29
N PHE A 63 -8.04 17.03 26.25
CA PHE A 63 -7.37 15.72 26.15
C PHE A 63 -5.85 15.89 26.27
N LEU A 64 -5.34 15.97 27.48
CA LEU A 64 -3.92 16.27 27.76
C LEU A 64 -2.93 15.18 27.31
N ASN A 65 -3.41 13.96 27.08
CA ASN A 65 -2.57 12.80 26.71
C ASN A 65 -2.61 12.48 25.20
N LEU A 66 -2.96 13.46 24.35
CA LEU A 66 -3.01 13.25 22.92
C LEU A 66 -1.62 12.92 22.36
N SER A 67 -1.53 11.74 21.75
CA SER A 67 -0.34 11.25 21.04
C SER A 67 -0.59 11.07 19.55
N ASN A 68 -1.84 10.90 19.12
CA ASN A 68 -2.22 10.71 17.73
C ASN A 68 -3.31 11.72 17.33
N VAL A 69 -3.03 12.52 16.31
CA VAL A 69 -3.97 13.50 15.78
C VAL A 69 -4.11 13.33 14.28
N GLU A 70 -5.33 13.12 13.83
CA GLU A 70 -5.68 13.01 12.42
C GLU A 70 -6.61 14.17 12.03
N ILE A 71 -6.17 14.99 11.08
CA ILE A 71 -6.93 16.12 10.54
C ILE A 71 -7.24 15.83 9.07
N THR A 72 -8.52 15.71 8.73
CA THR A 72 -8.94 15.33 7.37
C THR A 72 -10.09 16.20 6.88
N TYR A 73 -9.84 16.93 5.81
CA TYR A 73 -10.85 17.71 5.07
C TYR A 73 -11.10 17.04 3.72
N SER A 74 -12.00 16.05 3.67
CA SER A 74 -12.29 15.33 2.43
C SER A 74 -13.63 15.73 1.80
N GLY A 75 -13.67 15.70 0.46
CA GLY A 75 -14.86 15.92 -0.34
C GLY A 75 -15.10 17.37 -0.77
N TRP A 76 -16.14 17.57 -1.57
CA TRP A 76 -16.56 18.90 -2.06
C TRP A 76 -16.99 19.86 -0.94
N MET A 77 -17.34 19.34 0.24
CA MET A 77 -17.60 20.08 1.48
C MET A 77 -16.33 20.76 2.06
N SER A 78 -15.14 20.41 1.60
CA SER A 78 -13.89 21.05 2.04
C SER A 78 -13.79 22.54 1.67
N LYS A 79 -14.67 23.00 0.78
CA LYS A 79 -14.78 24.41 0.39
C LYS A 79 -15.75 25.20 1.27
N LEU A 80 -16.55 24.52 2.10
CA LEU A 80 -17.56 25.13 2.97
C LEU A 80 -17.04 25.08 4.42
N GLY A 81 -16.68 26.21 4.95
CA GLY A 81 -16.18 26.37 6.31
C GLY A 81 -14.68 26.68 6.39
N LYS A 82 -14.25 27.19 7.54
CA LYS A 82 -12.83 27.47 7.80
C LYS A 82 -12.11 26.17 8.12
N GLN A 83 -11.10 25.84 7.32
CA GLN A 83 -10.15 24.80 7.64
C GLN A 83 -9.13 25.33 8.66
N LEU A 84 -8.49 24.41 9.39
CA LEU A 84 -7.31 24.71 10.17
C LEU A 84 -6.20 25.27 9.27
N ASP A 85 -5.53 26.28 9.77
CA ASP A 85 -4.36 26.88 9.17
C ASP A 85 -3.10 26.64 10.01
N ASP A 86 -2.06 27.44 9.82
CA ASP A 86 -0.81 27.32 10.57
C ASP A 86 -0.98 27.51 12.07
N MET A 87 -2.00 28.27 12.51
CA MET A 87 -2.32 28.46 13.93
C MET A 87 -2.80 27.16 14.58
N GLY A 88 -3.53 26.31 13.85
CA GLY A 88 -3.90 24.98 14.33
C GLY A 88 -2.67 24.11 14.64
N LEU A 89 -1.61 24.20 13.83
CA LEU A 89 -0.35 23.46 14.11
C LEU A 89 0.42 24.06 15.30
N LEU A 90 0.36 25.38 15.50
CA LEU A 90 0.91 26.03 16.69
C LEU A 90 0.19 25.56 17.96
N ILE A 91 -1.14 25.45 17.91
CA ILE A 91 -1.96 24.92 19.02
C ILE A 91 -1.52 23.50 19.37
N LEU A 92 -1.36 22.62 18.38
CA LEU A 92 -0.87 21.26 18.60
C LEU A 92 0.51 21.23 19.24
N ALA A 93 1.44 22.03 18.74
CA ALA A 93 2.80 22.11 19.28
C ALA A 93 2.84 22.57 20.74
N ASN A 94 1.97 23.50 21.13
CA ASN A 94 1.95 24.07 22.47
C ASN A 94 1.16 23.22 23.48
N HIS A 95 0.07 22.57 23.05
CA HIS A 95 -0.87 21.91 23.95
C HIS A 95 -0.78 20.37 23.94
N CYS A 96 -0.07 19.76 22.97
CA CYS A 96 0.05 18.31 22.84
C CYS A 96 1.51 17.83 23.03
N PRO A 97 2.06 17.85 24.27
CA PRO A 97 3.47 17.51 24.52
C PRO A 97 3.80 16.03 24.26
N PHE A 98 2.80 15.17 24.13
CA PHE A 98 2.94 13.75 23.83
C PHE A 98 2.67 13.43 22.36
N LEU A 99 2.46 14.42 21.49
CA LEU A 99 2.18 14.23 20.08
C LEU A 99 3.32 13.44 19.40
N SER A 100 3.00 12.22 18.97
CA SER A 100 3.94 11.29 18.32
C SER A 100 3.55 10.94 16.89
N ASP A 101 2.25 11.03 16.55
CA ASP A 101 1.72 10.72 15.23
C ASP A 101 0.77 11.82 14.76
N LEU A 102 1.07 12.44 13.62
CA LEU A 102 0.25 13.47 13.01
C LEU A 102 -0.06 13.14 11.56
N SER A 103 -1.34 13.14 11.21
CA SER A 103 -1.82 12.97 9.84
C SER A 103 -2.64 14.17 9.39
N LEU A 104 -2.21 14.81 8.31
CA LEU A 104 -2.87 15.96 7.68
C LEU A 104 -3.32 15.58 6.28
N SER A 105 -4.64 15.57 6.04
CA SER A 105 -5.21 15.23 4.74
C SER A 105 -6.11 16.35 4.22
N TYR A 106 -5.84 16.79 3.00
CA TYR A 106 -6.58 17.88 2.32
C TYR A 106 -6.56 19.20 3.08
N CYS A 107 -5.50 19.45 3.85
CA CYS A 107 -5.30 20.70 4.61
C CYS A 107 -4.68 21.75 3.68
N THR A 108 -5.52 22.52 2.99
CA THR A 108 -5.08 23.42 1.92
C THR A 108 -4.55 24.77 2.43
N PHE A 109 -4.77 25.12 3.69
CA PHE A 109 -4.32 26.39 4.29
C PHE A 109 -3.06 26.24 5.14
N ILE A 110 -2.62 25.01 5.41
CA ILE A 110 -1.38 24.76 6.14
C ILE A 110 -0.19 24.96 5.19
N THR A 111 0.81 25.72 5.66
CA THR A 111 2.01 26.10 4.93
C THR A 111 3.29 25.61 5.62
N ASP A 112 4.44 25.98 5.08
CA ASP A 112 5.75 25.74 5.70
C ASP A 112 5.90 26.39 7.09
N VAL A 113 5.12 27.46 7.37
CA VAL A 113 5.12 28.12 8.68
C VAL A 113 4.55 27.20 9.75
N GLY A 114 3.43 26.53 9.47
CA GLY A 114 2.84 25.54 10.37
C GLY A 114 3.79 24.39 10.68
N LEU A 115 4.52 23.86 9.67
CA LEU A 115 5.52 22.82 9.90
C LEU A 115 6.69 23.29 10.77
N ARG A 116 7.07 24.57 10.70
CA ARG A 116 8.09 25.15 11.61
C ARG A 116 7.61 25.20 13.05
N TYR A 117 6.34 25.46 13.31
CA TYR A 117 5.80 25.38 14.67
C TYR A 117 5.89 23.96 15.23
N LEU A 118 5.60 22.95 14.43
CA LEU A 118 5.73 21.54 14.82
C LEU A 118 7.18 21.09 15.03
N ALA A 119 8.16 21.80 14.52
CA ALA A 119 9.58 21.47 14.71
C ALA A 119 10.00 21.45 16.20
N SER A 120 9.24 22.07 17.09
CA SER A 120 9.41 22.01 18.55
C SER A 120 8.86 20.73 19.19
N SER A 121 8.06 19.95 18.47
CA SER A 121 7.42 18.72 18.97
C SER A 121 8.42 17.57 19.04
N SER A 122 9.20 17.50 20.11
CA SER A 122 10.32 16.57 20.27
C SER A 122 9.94 15.08 20.22
N LYS A 123 8.68 14.75 20.50
CA LYS A 123 8.18 13.36 20.47
C LYS A 123 7.57 12.94 19.14
N LEU A 124 7.45 13.87 18.16
CA LEU A 124 6.89 13.54 16.85
C LEU A 124 7.77 12.51 16.13
N SER A 125 7.23 11.34 15.92
CA SER A 125 7.89 10.18 15.29
C SER A 125 7.29 9.81 13.95
N SER A 126 6.06 10.25 13.68
CA SER A 126 5.31 9.92 12.47
C SER A 126 4.59 11.15 11.93
N LEU A 127 4.83 11.47 10.67
CA LEU A 127 4.11 12.51 9.94
C LEU A 127 3.58 11.98 8.62
N ARG A 128 2.28 12.17 8.38
CA ARG A 128 1.65 11.91 7.10
C ARG A 128 1.03 13.19 6.56
N LEU A 129 1.44 13.57 5.36
CA LEU A 129 0.89 14.67 4.59
C LEU A 129 0.22 14.13 3.33
N ASN A 130 -1.06 14.41 3.16
CA ASN A 130 -1.83 13.97 2.00
C ASN A 130 -2.58 15.16 1.40
N PHE A 131 -2.22 15.52 0.17
CA PHE A 131 -2.78 16.67 -0.54
C PHE A 131 -2.72 17.97 0.30
N THR A 132 -1.48 18.37 0.63
CA THR A 132 -1.16 19.64 1.31
C THR A 132 -0.41 20.56 0.34
N PRO A 133 -1.13 21.28 -0.53
CA PRO A 133 -0.52 21.91 -1.72
C PRO A 133 0.36 23.13 -1.39
N ARG A 134 0.27 23.71 -0.18
CA ARG A 134 1.08 24.87 0.20
C ARG A 134 2.35 24.52 0.98
N ILE A 135 2.57 23.22 1.25
CA ILE A 135 3.79 22.72 1.87
C ILE A 135 4.84 22.50 0.78
N THR A 136 6.06 23.00 1.02
CA THR A 136 7.22 22.82 0.13
C THR A 136 8.32 21.97 0.79
N GLY A 137 9.39 21.70 0.06
CA GLY A 137 10.58 21.04 0.62
C GLY A 137 11.24 21.81 1.77
N CYS A 138 11.11 23.14 1.79
CA CYS A 138 11.63 23.97 2.88
C CYS A 138 10.91 23.75 4.21
N GLY A 139 9.57 23.58 4.15
CA GLY A 139 8.78 23.24 5.33
C GLY A 139 9.13 21.87 5.87
N ILE A 140 9.27 20.87 4.97
CA ILE A 140 9.71 19.53 5.37
C ILE A 140 11.11 19.58 6.00
N LEU A 141 12.06 20.30 5.41
CA LEU A 141 13.41 20.46 5.96
C LEU A 141 13.36 21.08 7.36
N SER A 142 12.58 22.16 7.54
CA SER A 142 12.45 22.83 8.84
C SER A 142 11.94 21.87 9.93
N LEU A 143 10.95 21.06 9.60
CA LEU A 143 10.37 20.06 10.50
C LEU A 143 11.39 18.97 10.86
N VAL A 144 12.06 18.37 9.87
CA VAL A 144 12.98 17.25 10.14
C VAL A 144 14.25 17.68 10.89
N VAL A 145 14.63 18.96 10.79
CA VAL A 145 15.72 19.54 11.61
C VAL A 145 15.31 19.58 13.08
N GLY A 146 14.08 19.94 13.38
CA GLY A 146 13.57 20.02 14.76
C GLY A 146 13.17 18.68 15.34
N CYS A 147 12.44 17.87 14.58
CA CYS A 147 11.90 16.57 15.01
C CYS A 147 12.90 15.44 14.80
N LYS A 148 13.91 15.33 15.68
CA LYS A 148 15.00 14.34 15.55
C LYS A 148 14.56 12.88 15.69
N ASN A 149 13.38 12.63 16.26
CA ASN A 149 12.82 11.29 16.46
C ASN A 149 11.91 10.84 15.30
N LEU A 150 11.84 11.59 14.19
CA LEU A 150 10.99 11.26 13.07
C LEU A 150 11.47 9.97 12.38
N SER A 151 10.71 8.90 12.56
CA SER A 151 11.00 7.57 12.01
C SER A 151 10.08 7.20 10.84
N ARG A 152 8.94 7.88 10.67
CA ARG A 152 7.98 7.66 9.58
C ARG A 152 7.62 8.98 8.92
N LEU A 153 7.79 9.05 7.60
CA LEU A 153 7.41 10.21 6.80
C LEU A 153 6.66 9.75 5.55
N HIS A 154 5.40 10.15 5.43
CA HIS A 154 4.56 9.83 4.30
C HIS A 154 4.11 11.11 3.60
N LEU A 155 4.51 11.28 2.35
CA LEU A 155 4.14 12.39 1.46
C LEU A 155 3.28 11.84 0.32
N ILE A 156 2.01 12.24 0.27
CA ILE A 156 1.05 11.74 -0.72
C ILE A 156 0.44 12.95 -1.44
N ARG A 157 0.61 13.01 -2.76
CA ARG A 157 0.11 14.13 -3.59
C ARG A 157 0.54 15.51 -3.09
N CYS A 158 1.74 15.62 -2.51
CA CYS A 158 2.35 16.88 -2.09
C CYS A 158 3.07 17.51 -3.30
N ILE A 159 2.32 18.20 -4.15
CA ILE A 159 2.74 18.61 -5.50
C ILE A 159 3.84 19.69 -5.52
N ASN A 160 3.98 20.46 -4.44
CA ASN A 160 4.93 21.57 -4.34
C ASN A 160 6.20 21.21 -3.54
N VAL A 161 6.33 19.96 -3.07
CA VAL A 161 7.58 19.48 -2.48
C VAL A 161 8.57 19.18 -3.61
N SER A 162 9.34 20.20 -4.01
CA SER A 162 10.25 20.15 -5.17
C SER A 162 11.73 20.04 -4.80
N SER A 163 12.15 20.60 -3.66
CA SER A 163 13.51 20.43 -3.17
C SER A 163 13.62 19.15 -2.35
N VAL A 164 14.80 18.56 -2.33
CA VAL A 164 15.07 17.27 -1.68
C VAL A 164 16.22 17.32 -0.67
N GLU A 165 16.61 18.53 -0.23
CA GLU A 165 17.60 18.71 0.82
C GLU A 165 17.18 18.05 2.14
N TRP A 166 15.87 17.95 2.39
CA TRP A 166 15.34 17.22 3.54
C TRP A 166 15.65 15.71 3.48
N LEU A 167 15.76 15.10 2.27
CA LEU A 167 16.23 13.72 2.12
C LEU A 167 17.70 13.58 2.51
N GLU A 168 18.54 14.50 2.08
CA GLU A 168 19.95 14.51 2.45
C GLU A 168 20.14 14.68 3.96
N TYR A 169 19.36 15.58 4.56
CA TYR A 169 19.37 15.81 6.00
C TYR A 169 18.96 14.54 6.77
N LEU A 170 17.81 13.94 6.40
CA LEU A 170 17.33 12.69 7.01
C LEU A 170 18.32 11.55 6.83
N GLY A 171 19.00 11.49 5.69
CA GLY A 171 20.01 10.48 5.41
C GLY A 171 21.21 10.57 6.34
N LYS A 172 21.67 11.79 6.65
CA LYS A 172 22.84 12.03 7.51
C LYS A 172 22.50 11.97 9.00
N PHE A 173 21.41 12.59 9.40
CA PHE A 173 21.13 12.88 10.81
C PHE A 173 19.85 12.21 11.33
N GLY A 174 18.94 11.78 10.45
CA GLY A 174 17.64 11.25 10.81
C GLY A 174 17.65 9.79 11.28
N THR A 175 16.51 9.38 11.82
CA THR A 175 16.20 8.02 12.28
C THR A 175 15.13 7.37 11.43
N LEU A 176 15.00 7.76 10.15
CA LEU A 176 13.92 7.35 9.27
C LEU A 176 13.95 5.84 8.98
N GLU A 177 12.87 5.16 9.30
CA GLU A 177 12.68 3.72 9.06
C GLU A 177 11.61 3.44 8.00
N ASP A 178 10.69 4.38 7.80
CA ASP A 178 9.54 4.22 6.92
C ASP A 178 9.35 5.49 6.08
N LEU A 179 9.59 5.37 4.78
CA LEU A 179 9.43 6.46 3.82
C LEU A 179 8.39 6.10 2.76
N SER A 180 7.36 6.91 2.64
CA SER A 180 6.37 6.78 1.57
C SER A 180 6.27 8.10 0.81
N ILE A 181 6.56 8.08 -0.48
CA ILE A 181 6.43 9.21 -1.40
C ILE A 181 5.52 8.77 -2.55
N LYS A 182 4.30 9.30 -2.62
CA LYS A 182 3.30 8.89 -3.60
C LYS A 182 2.76 10.09 -4.35
N ASN A 183 2.86 10.05 -5.67
CA ASN A 183 2.29 11.07 -6.56
C ASN A 183 2.78 12.51 -6.25
N CYS A 184 4.04 12.64 -5.81
CA CYS A 184 4.71 13.91 -5.59
C CYS A 184 5.49 14.28 -6.86
N ARG A 185 4.92 15.13 -7.71
CA ARG A 185 5.35 15.36 -9.11
C ARG A 185 6.81 15.80 -9.27
N ALA A 186 7.36 16.48 -8.28
CA ALA A 186 8.70 17.06 -8.36
C ALA A 186 9.80 16.15 -7.81
N ILE A 187 9.43 15.00 -7.23
CA ILE A 187 10.39 14.02 -6.69
C ILE A 187 10.43 12.83 -7.65
N GLY A 188 11.60 12.52 -8.15
CA GLY A 188 11.84 11.39 -9.05
C GLY A 188 12.64 10.26 -8.39
N GLU A 189 12.76 9.15 -9.10
CA GLU A 189 13.52 7.97 -8.64
C GLU A 189 14.98 8.33 -8.32
N GLY A 190 15.59 9.20 -9.13
CA GLY A 190 16.98 9.66 -8.95
C GLY A 190 17.20 10.45 -7.66
N ASP A 191 16.15 11.09 -7.13
CA ASP A 191 16.26 11.90 -5.90
C ASP A 191 16.39 11.04 -4.65
N LEU A 192 15.87 9.80 -4.67
CA LEU A 192 15.96 8.86 -3.55
C LEU A 192 17.40 8.54 -3.16
N ILE A 193 18.36 8.66 -4.09
CA ILE A 193 19.78 8.42 -3.83
C ILE A 193 20.33 9.41 -2.81
N LYS A 194 19.78 10.61 -2.76
CA LYS A 194 20.18 11.66 -1.82
C LYS A 194 19.98 11.27 -0.35
N LEU A 195 19.17 10.26 -0.08
CA LEU A 195 19.08 9.68 1.26
C LEU A 195 20.40 9.09 1.75
N GLY A 196 21.34 8.74 0.85
CA GLY A 196 22.71 8.34 1.19
C GLY A 196 22.80 7.29 2.32
N PRO A 197 23.49 7.58 3.45
CA PRO A 197 23.62 6.64 4.57
C PRO A 197 22.29 6.26 5.23
N GLY A 198 21.24 7.06 5.07
CA GLY A 198 19.90 6.80 5.63
C GLY A 198 19.27 5.51 5.12
N TRP A 199 19.70 5.00 3.97
CA TRP A 199 19.25 3.73 3.45
C TRP A 199 19.51 2.55 4.40
N LEU A 200 20.57 2.61 5.22
CA LEU A 200 20.85 1.57 6.24
C LEU A 200 19.78 1.47 7.32
N LYS A 201 19.10 2.57 7.62
CA LYS A 201 18.06 2.63 8.66
C LYS A 201 16.69 2.29 8.12
N LEU A 202 16.51 2.41 6.79
CA LEU A 202 15.21 2.27 6.15
C LEU A 202 14.77 0.80 6.13
N LYS A 203 13.58 0.55 6.70
CA LYS A 203 12.92 -0.76 6.72
C LYS A 203 11.82 -0.86 5.67
N ARG A 204 11.15 0.25 5.37
CA ARG A 204 10.06 0.32 4.38
C ARG A 204 10.24 1.50 3.46
N LEU A 205 10.19 1.23 2.17
CA LEU A 205 10.15 2.25 1.12
C LEU A 205 8.97 2.02 0.20
N GLN A 206 8.11 3.03 0.09
CA GLN A 206 7.05 3.07 -0.91
C GLN A 206 7.25 4.30 -1.79
N PHE A 207 7.47 4.08 -3.07
CA PHE A 207 7.65 5.16 -4.02
C PHE A 207 6.72 4.97 -5.22
N GLU A 208 5.86 5.97 -5.46
CA GLU A 208 4.85 5.95 -6.53
C GLU A 208 4.92 7.25 -7.33
N VAL A 209 5.15 7.12 -8.62
CA VAL A 209 5.12 8.22 -9.57
C VAL A 209 3.70 8.39 -10.12
N ASP A 210 3.24 9.63 -10.29
CA ASP A 210 1.95 9.93 -10.92
C ASP A 210 1.94 9.37 -12.37
N ALA A 211 0.97 8.50 -12.67
CA ALA A 211 0.87 7.86 -13.97
C ALA A 211 0.75 8.86 -15.12
N ASN A 212 0.03 9.96 -14.92
CA ASN A 212 -0.10 11.01 -15.94
C ASN A 212 1.22 11.76 -16.19
N TYR A 213 2.06 11.88 -15.18
CA TYR A 213 3.36 12.54 -15.28
C TYR A 213 4.43 11.65 -15.89
N ARG A 214 4.27 10.34 -15.82
CA ARG A 214 5.15 9.34 -16.44
C ARG A 214 5.30 9.55 -17.93
N TYR A 215 4.19 9.81 -18.66
CA TYR A 215 4.21 10.03 -20.10
C TYR A 215 4.95 11.31 -20.50
N MET A 216 4.98 12.33 -19.66
CA MET A 216 5.69 13.58 -19.95
C MET A 216 7.21 13.49 -19.70
N LYS A 217 7.68 12.66 -18.76
CA LYS A 217 9.11 12.51 -18.42
C LYS A 217 9.89 11.58 -19.36
N VAL A 218 9.23 10.79 -20.19
CA VAL A 218 9.91 9.92 -21.17
C VAL A 218 10.84 10.70 -22.10
N HIS A 219 10.58 12.00 -22.32
CA HIS A 219 11.45 12.88 -23.10
C HIS A 219 12.63 13.46 -22.31
N ASN A 220 12.62 13.44 -20.99
CA ASN A 220 13.72 13.86 -20.13
C ASN A 220 14.35 12.65 -19.45
N ARG A 221 15.11 11.85 -20.19
CA ARG A 221 15.90 10.71 -19.70
C ARG A 221 16.93 11.21 -18.68
N LEU A 222 16.56 11.23 -17.41
CA LEU A 222 17.53 11.31 -16.35
C LEU A 222 18.18 9.93 -16.20
N SER A 223 19.44 9.85 -16.58
CA SER A 223 20.23 8.60 -16.52
C SER A 223 20.28 8.06 -15.10
N VAL A 224 19.82 6.84 -14.91
CA VAL A 224 19.95 6.09 -13.64
C VAL A 224 21.40 5.61 -13.41
N ASP A 225 22.37 6.11 -14.13
CA ASP A 225 23.80 5.93 -13.85
C ASP A 225 24.19 6.31 -12.41
N SER A 226 23.36 7.15 -11.77
CA SER A 226 23.53 7.56 -10.39
C SER A 226 23.40 6.41 -9.39
N TRP A 227 22.47 5.46 -9.59
CA TRP A 227 22.29 4.30 -8.70
C TRP A 227 23.44 3.30 -8.80
N GLN A 228 24.12 3.24 -9.95
CA GLN A 228 25.27 2.38 -10.16
C GLN A 228 26.53 2.90 -9.47
N LYS A 229 26.69 4.22 -9.43
CA LYS A 229 27.90 4.88 -8.89
C LYS A 229 27.88 5.00 -7.38
N GLN A 230 26.72 4.97 -6.74
CA GLN A 230 26.61 5.09 -5.29
C GLN A 230 26.37 3.73 -4.63
N HIS A 231 27.16 3.42 -3.62
CA HIS A 231 26.91 2.30 -2.73
C HIS A 231 25.72 2.63 -1.83
N VAL A 232 24.51 2.26 -2.27
CA VAL A 232 23.29 2.39 -1.47
C VAL A 232 23.22 1.18 -0.52
N PRO A 233 23.48 1.34 0.78
CA PRO A 233 23.34 0.26 1.75
C PRO A 233 21.87 0.12 2.14
N CYS A 234 21.23 -1.02 1.85
CA CYS A 234 19.82 -1.27 2.15
C CYS A 234 19.60 -2.64 2.81
N GLU A 235 20.52 -3.06 3.66
CA GLU A 235 20.49 -4.39 4.27
C GLU A 235 19.31 -4.61 5.23
N ASN A 236 18.77 -3.55 5.82
CA ASN A 236 17.65 -3.60 6.76
C ASN A 236 16.27 -3.45 6.10
N MET A 237 16.24 -3.33 4.76
CA MET A 237 14.97 -3.21 4.02
C MET A 237 14.13 -4.46 4.17
N LEU A 238 12.90 -4.31 4.66
CA LEU A 238 11.90 -5.37 4.80
C LEU A 238 10.83 -5.31 3.71
N GLU A 239 10.52 -4.08 3.26
CA GLU A 239 9.47 -3.85 2.27
C GLU A 239 9.90 -2.81 1.25
N LEU A 240 9.81 -3.17 -0.02
CA LEU A 240 10.04 -2.28 -1.16
C LEU A 240 8.83 -2.28 -2.08
N SER A 241 8.24 -1.11 -2.28
CA SER A 241 7.13 -0.89 -3.21
C SER A 241 7.47 0.21 -4.18
N LEU A 242 7.51 -0.11 -5.47
CA LEU A 242 7.74 0.82 -6.57
C LEU A 242 6.53 0.78 -7.51
N VAL A 243 5.94 1.93 -7.78
CA VAL A 243 4.74 2.04 -8.62
C VAL A 243 4.97 3.11 -9.70
N ASN A 244 4.67 2.77 -10.94
CA ASN A 244 4.83 3.62 -12.12
C ASN A 244 6.27 4.15 -12.33
N CYS A 245 7.28 3.46 -11.84
CA CYS A 245 8.67 3.88 -11.96
C CYS A 245 9.28 3.49 -13.31
N ILE A 246 10.23 4.31 -13.81
CA ILE A 246 11.01 4.00 -14.99
C ILE A 246 12.41 3.59 -14.55
N ILE A 247 12.70 2.30 -14.66
CA ILE A 247 14.01 1.72 -14.35
C ILE A 247 14.82 1.73 -15.64
N SER A 248 15.79 2.63 -15.74
CA SER A 248 16.51 2.91 -17.00
C SER A 248 17.36 1.73 -17.48
N PRO A 249 17.34 1.40 -18.79
CA PRO A 249 18.32 0.49 -19.41
C PRO A 249 19.69 1.17 -19.63
N PRO A 250 20.76 0.39 -19.65
CA PRO A 250 20.83 -1.05 -19.51
C PRO A 250 20.92 -1.48 -18.03
N GLY A 251 19.75 -1.77 -17.52
CA GLY A 251 19.31 -2.21 -16.24
C GLY A 251 20.28 -2.90 -15.29
N ARG A 252 21.08 -2.14 -14.58
CA ARG A 252 21.71 -2.60 -13.34
C ARG A 252 21.26 -1.81 -12.12
N GLY A 253 20.40 -0.79 -12.30
CA GLY A 253 19.99 0.12 -11.24
C GLY A 253 19.20 -0.57 -10.13
N LEU A 254 18.15 -1.26 -10.46
CA LEU A 254 17.32 -1.98 -9.47
C LEU A 254 18.09 -3.18 -8.88
N ALA A 255 18.79 -3.96 -9.70
CA ALA A 255 19.62 -5.06 -9.22
C ALA A 255 20.69 -4.61 -8.22
N CYS A 256 21.26 -3.40 -8.38
CA CYS A 256 22.23 -2.86 -7.42
C CYS A 256 21.64 -2.65 -6.02
N VAL A 257 20.36 -2.26 -5.93
CA VAL A 257 19.62 -2.16 -4.67
C VAL A 257 19.22 -3.54 -4.17
N LEU A 258 18.57 -4.35 -5.01
CA LEU A 258 18.02 -5.66 -4.63
C LEU A 258 19.09 -6.64 -4.15
N ARG A 259 20.29 -6.60 -4.72
CA ARG A 259 21.43 -7.44 -4.26
C ARG A 259 21.84 -7.19 -2.80
N LYS A 260 21.50 -6.05 -2.24
CA LYS A 260 21.86 -5.65 -0.87
C LYS A 260 20.72 -5.85 0.12
N CYS A 261 19.49 -6.04 -0.35
CA CYS A 261 18.31 -6.24 0.48
C CYS A 261 18.21 -7.68 0.99
N LYS A 262 19.07 -8.07 1.90
CA LYS A 262 19.15 -9.45 2.41
C LYS A 262 17.92 -9.88 3.23
N ASN A 263 17.28 -8.93 3.88
CA ASN A 263 16.15 -9.15 4.81
C ASN A 263 14.80 -8.81 4.18
N LEU A 264 14.73 -8.65 2.84
CA LEU A 264 13.49 -8.26 2.19
C LEU A 264 12.43 -9.35 2.33
N GLU A 265 11.31 -8.99 2.93
CA GLU A 265 10.15 -9.86 3.13
C GLU A 265 9.06 -9.62 2.08
N ARG A 266 8.94 -8.38 1.61
CA ARG A 266 7.87 -7.99 0.66
C ARG A 266 8.42 -7.10 -0.45
N ILE A 267 8.12 -7.49 -1.70
CA ILE A 267 8.38 -6.65 -2.88
C ILE A 267 7.10 -6.45 -3.68
N HIS A 268 6.85 -5.20 -4.04
CA HIS A 268 5.74 -4.80 -4.89
C HIS A 268 6.25 -3.93 -6.04
N LEU A 269 6.13 -4.44 -7.26
CA LEU A 269 6.51 -3.74 -8.49
C LEU A 269 5.27 -3.61 -9.37
N ASP A 270 4.69 -2.41 -9.39
CA ASP A 270 3.45 -2.13 -10.11
C ASP A 270 3.73 -1.16 -11.26
N MET A 271 3.41 -1.56 -12.48
CA MET A 271 3.57 -0.75 -13.67
C MET A 271 4.99 -0.16 -13.85
N CYS A 272 6.01 -0.87 -13.37
CA CYS A 272 7.40 -0.45 -13.49
C CYS A 272 7.97 -0.88 -14.84
N VAL A 273 8.49 0.09 -15.61
CA VAL A 273 9.14 -0.15 -16.92
C VAL A 273 10.63 -0.40 -16.72
N GLY A 274 11.18 -1.37 -17.44
CA GLY A 274 12.62 -1.67 -17.42
C GLY A 274 13.06 -2.67 -16.36
N VAL A 275 12.15 -3.24 -15.57
CA VAL A 275 12.42 -4.41 -14.70
C VAL A 275 12.62 -5.64 -15.56
N ARG A 276 13.62 -6.47 -15.24
CA ARG A 276 14.03 -7.66 -16.00
C ARG A 276 14.17 -8.88 -15.10
N ASP A 277 14.22 -10.05 -15.71
CA ASP A 277 14.52 -11.31 -15.01
C ASP A 277 15.79 -11.21 -14.17
N PHE A 278 16.84 -10.58 -14.71
CA PHE A 278 18.09 -10.38 -13.99
C PHE A 278 17.92 -9.68 -12.63
N ASP A 279 17.00 -8.71 -12.52
CA ASP A 279 16.72 -8.01 -11.25
C ASP A 279 16.10 -8.97 -10.24
N ILE A 280 15.16 -9.79 -10.68
CA ILE A 280 14.45 -10.75 -9.82
C ILE A 280 15.34 -11.95 -9.46
N VAL A 281 16.17 -12.42 -10.39
CA VAL A 281 17.18 -13.44 -10.11
C VAL A 281 18.16 -12.96 -9.04
N CYS A 282 18.67 -11.73 -9.18
CA CYS A 282 19.56 -11.12 -8.17
C CYS A 282 18.87 -10.96 -6.80
N LEU A 283 17.60 -10.60 -6.79
CA LEU A 283 16.80 -10.52 -5.57
C LEU A 283 16.70 -11.89 -4.92
N SER A 284 16.22 -12.90 -5.65
CA SER A 284 15.95 -14.24 -5.13
C SER A 284 17.18 -14.88 -4.50
N GLN A 285 18.37 -14.69 -5.11
CA GLN A 285 19.64 -15.21 -4.60
C GLN A 285 20.08 -14.62 -3.25
N ARG A 286 19.53 -13.49 -2.84
CA ARG A 286 19.93 -12.77 -1.62
C ARG A 286 18.86 -12.66 -0.56
N SER A 287 17.60 -12.72 -0.95
CA SER A 287 16.45 -12.49 -0.07
C SER A 287 15.72 -13.80 0.26
N SER A 288 16.35 -14.68 1.04
CA SER A 288 15.74 -15.94 1.50
C SER A 288 14.52 -15.74 2.40
N GLU A 289 14.39 -14.56 3.00
CA GLU A 289 13.28 -14.18 3.88
C GLU A 289 12.04 -13.70 3.12
N LEU A 290 12.06 -13.71 1.78
CA LEU A 290 10.97 -13.19 0.94
C LEU A 290 9.69 -14.02 1.13
N ARG A 291 8.62 -13.33 1.58
CA ARG A 291 7.30 -13.90 1.87
C ARG A 291 6.22 -13.46 0.88
N SER A 292 6.40 -12.30 0.27
CA SER A 292 5.39 -11.74 -0.63
C SER A 292 6.02 -11.11 -1.85
N VAL A 293 5.53 -11.49 -3.02
CA VAL A 293 5.85 -10.86 -4.30
C VAL A 293 4.58 -10.40 -4.99
N SER A 294 4.61 -9.18 -5.53
CA SER A 294 3.52 -8.64 -6.31
C SER A 294 4.08 -7.94 -7.55
N PHE A 295 3.71 -8.44 -8.72
CA PHE A 295 4.11 -7.91 -10.00
C PHE A 295 2.87 -7.48 -10.80
N ARG A 296 2.80 -6.19 -11.17
CA ARG A 296 1.92 -5.74 -12.25
C ARG A 296 2.77 -5.31 -13.41
N VAL A 297 2.73 -6.10 -14.47
CA VAL A 297 3.54 -5.90 -15.66
C VAL A 297 2.84 -4.91 -16.59
N PRO A 298 3.49 -3.78 -16.97
CA PRO A 298 2.89 -2.84 -17.90
C PRO A 298 2.82 -3.44 -19.31
N PHE A 299 1.74 -3.13 -20.01
CA PHE A 299 1.65 -3.37 -21.44
C PHE A 299 2.27 -2.18 -22.19
N ASP A 300 3.35 -2.41 -22.92
CA ASP A 300 4.14 -1.31 -23.48
C ASP A 300 4.04 -1.22 -25.00
N PHE A 301 3.06 -0.42 -25.47
CA PHE A 301 3.01 0.02 -26.87
C PHE A 301 3.62 1.41 -27.11
N SER A 302 3.95 2.16 -26.07
CA SER A 302 4.19 3.60 -26.19
C SER A 302 5.67 4.01 -26.30
N LEU A 303 6.61 3.06 -26.29
CA LEU A 303 8.04 3.35 -26.37
C LEU A 303 8.70 2.65 -27.58
N PRO A 304 8.58 3.21 -28.80
CA PRO A 304 9.16 2.63 -30.01
C PRO A 304 10.67 2.39 -29.94
N SER A 305 11.37 3.17 -29.10
CA SER A 305 12.82 3.06 -28.92
C SER A 305 13.26 1.90 -28.03
N LEU A 306 12.34 1.21 -27.33
CA LEU A 306 12.61 0.02 -26.52
C LEU A 306 12.17 -1.28 -27.22
N VAL A 307 11.55 -1.19 -28.41
CA VAL A 307 10.99 -2.32 -29.15
C VAL A 307 12.03 -3.36 -29.59
N ASN A 308 13.29 -2.96 -29.72
CA ASN A 308 14.35 -3.88 -30.17
C ASN A 308 14.97 -4.74 -29.05
N ASN A 309 14.45 -4.66 -27.83
CA ASN A 309 14.94 -5.52 -26.76
C ASN A 309 13.76 -5.91 -25.85
N PRO A 310 13.29 -7.16 -25.92
CA PRO A 310 12.17 -7.65 -25.10
C PRO A 310 12.61 -7.73 -23.62
N LEU A 311 12.51 -6.58 -22.94
CA LEU A 311 12.83 -6.43 -21.53
C LEU A 311 11.61 -6.80 -20.72
N ARG A 312 11.33 -8.08 -20.59
CA ARG A 312 10.14 -8.57 -19.88
C ARG A 312 10.56 -9.49 -18.75
N LEU A 313 9.73 -9.51 -17.73
CA LEU A 313 9.75 -10.59 -16.74
C LEU A 313 9.22 -11.85 -17.43
N THR A 314 9.95 -12.96 -17.30
CA THR A 314 9.60 -14.26 -17.87
C THR A 314 9.57 -15.33 -16.79
N ASP A 315 9.29 -16.55 -17.18
CA ASP A 315 9.35 -17.72 -16.29
C ASP A 315 10.71 -17.89 -15.59
N GLU A 316 11.78 -17.28 -16.09
CA GLU A 316 13.09 -17.28 -15.43
C GLU A 316 13.00 -16.63 -14.05
N SER A 317 12.29 -15.48 -13.94
CA SER A 317 12.01 -14.84 -12.66
C SER A 317 11.25 -15.75 -11.70
N LEU A 318 10.19 -16.41 -12.18
CA LEU A 318 9.37 -17.28 -11.33
C LEU A 318 10.15 -18.53 -10.87
N ARG A 319 10.95 -19.13 -11.75
CA ARG A 319 11.81 -20.27 -11.42
C ARG A 319 12.90 -19.88 -10.42
N ALA A 320 13.50 -18.71 -10.55
CA ALA A 320 14.50 -18.21 -9.61
C ALA A 320 13.91 -17.97 -8.21
N LEU A 321 12.69 -17.39 -8.12
CA LEU A 321 11.97 -17.26 -6.86
C LEU A 321 11.65 -18.63 -6.27
N ALA A 322 11.14 -19.55 -7.08
CA ALA A 322 10.81 -20.92 -6.66
C ALA A 322 12.01 -21.72 -6.11
N GLN A 323 13.22 -21.44 -6.63
CA GLN A 323 14.44 -22.12 -6.21
C GLN A 323 15.05 -21.55 -4.93
N ASN A 324 14.93 -20.23 -4.71
CA ASN A 324 15.68 -19.52 -3.68
C ASN A 324 14.82 -18.99 -2.53
N CYS A 325 13.50 -18.84 -2.71
CA CYS A 325 12.61 -18.20 -1.74
C CYS A 325 11.64 -19.19 -1.10
N SER A 326 12.15 -20.11 -0.28
CA SER A 326 11.36 -21.20 0.35
C SER A 326 10.28 -20.71 1.35
N LYS A 327 10.28 -19.44 1.73
CA LYS A 327 9.30 -18.83 2.64
C LYS A 327 8.20 -18.03 1.90
N LEU A 328 8.12 -18.14 0.57
CA LEU A 328 7.19 -17.35 -0.23
C LEU A 328 5.75 -17.85 -0.04
N GLU A 329 4.93 -17.02 0.60
CA GLU A 329 3.55 -17.33 1.00
C GLU A 329 2.49 -16.57 0.16
N SER A 330 2.83 -15.41 -0.39
CA SER A 330 1.89 -14.57 -1.13
C SER A 330 2.44 -14.19 -2.49
N VAL A 331 1.70 -14.50 -3.53
CA VAL A 331 2.07 -14.25 -4.93
C VAL A 331 0.93 -13.53 -5.63
N ARG A 332 1.20 -12.35 -6.18
CA ARG A 332 0.28 -11.61 -7.05
C ARG A 332 0.95 -11.36 -8.39
N ILE A 333 0.31 -11.81 -9.46
CA ILE A 333 0.71 -11.57 -10.84
C ILE A 333 -0.45 -10.87 -11.56
N SER A 334 -0.18 -9.69 -12.12
CA SER A 334 -1.16 -8.90 -12.82
C SER A 334 -0.57 -8.36 -14.12
N PHE A 335 -1.35 -8.35 -15.19
CA PHE A 335 -1.02 -7.66 -16.43
C PHE A 335 -1.93 -6.45 -16.58
N SER A 336 -1.41 -5.35 -17.11
CA SER A 336 -2.24 -4.17 -17.36
C SER A 336 -3.18 -4.39 -18.56
N ASP A 337 -4.31 -3.70 -18.56
CA ASP A 337 -5.28 -3.72 -19.65
C ASP A 337 -4.62 -3.28 -20.96
N GLY A 338 -4.60 -4.15 -21.95
CA GLY A 338 -4.12 -3.90 -23.30
C GLY A 338 -4.50 -5.06 -24.21
N GLU A 339 -4.76 -4.76 -25.48
CA GLU A 339 -5.13 -5.79 -26.44
C GLU A 339 -4.09 -6.91 -26.47
N PHE A 340 -4.52 -8.13 -26.28
CA PHE A 340 -3.87 -9.44 -26.41
C PHE A 340 -2.33 -9.44 -26.45
N PRO A 341 -1.65 -9.83 -25.38
CA PRO A 341 -0.23 -10.09 -25.46
C PRO A 341 0.00 -11.30 -26.38
N SER A 342 0.51 -11.08 -27.53
CA SER A 342 0.91 -12.14 -28.48
C SER A 342 2.07 -13.02 -27.96
N SER A 343 2.63 -12.69 -26.80
CA SER A 343 3.54 -13.52 -26.02
C SER A 343 3.46 -13.12 -24.54
N SER A 344 2.78 -13.91 -23.72
CA SER A 344 2.78 -13.75 -22.27
C SER A 344 4.20 -13.91 -21.74
N SER A 345 4.64 -12.99 -20.91
CA SER A 345 5.94 -13.08 -20.26
C SER A 345 5.99 -14.23 -19.24
N PHE A 346 4.87 -14.51 -18.57
CA PHE A 346 4.72 -15.66 -17.66
C PHE A 346 3.83 -16.73 -18.28
N THR A 347 4.31 -17.98 -18.31
CA THR A 347 3.54 -19.12 -18.77
C THR A 347 2.95 -19.90 -17.59
N LEU A 348 2.02 -20.80 -17.88
CA LEU A 348 1.49 -21.73 -16.88
C LEU A 348 2.63 -22.51 -16.19
N SER A 349 3.64 -22.95 -16.94
CA SER A 349 4.79 -23.70 -16.39
C SER A 349 5.56 -22.93 -15.32
N GLY A 350 5.79 -21.62 -15.52
CA GLY A 350 6.45 -20.78 -14.53
C GLY A 350 5.63 -20.63 -13.24
N ILE A 351 4.32 -20.38 -13.39
CA ILE A 351 3.40 -20.23 -12.25
C ILE A 351 3.31 -21.54 -11.46
N LEU A 352 3.16 -22.68 -12.13
CA LEU A 352 3.10 -23.98 -11.48
C LEU A 352 4.41 -24.34 -10.77
N CYS A 353 5.57 -24.06 -11.38
CA CYS A 353 6.86 -24.27 -10.74
C CYS A 353 6.95 -23.53 -9.38
N LEU A 354 6.42 -22.30 -9.31
CA LEU A 354 6.44 -21.51 -8.10
C LEU A 354 5.49 -22.06 -7.03
N ILE A 355 4.26 -22.46 -7.41
CA ILE A 355 3.26 -23.01 -6.49
C ILE A 355 3.72 -24.36 -5.92
N GLN A 356 4.38 -25.21 -6.74
CA GLN A 356 4.85 -26.52 -6.31
C GLN A 356 6.06 -26.47 -5.36
N LYS A 357 6.89 -25.43 -5.44
CA LYS A 357 8.14 -25.34 -4.66
C LYS A 357 8.04 -24.44 -3.45
N CYS A 358 7.07 -23.52 -3.42
CA CYS A 358 6.89 -22.58 -2.33
C CYS A 358 5.59 -22.85 -1.56
N PRO A 359 5.52 -22.53 -0.26
CA PRO A 359 4.32 -22.70 0.56
C PRO A 359 3.32 -21.56 0.29
N VAL A 360 2.87 -21.42 -0.96
CA VAL A 360 1.99 -20.32 -1.38
C VAL A 360 0.61 -20.48 -0.73
N ARG A 361 0.27 -19.55 0.16
CA ARG A 361 -1.03 -19.47 0.83
C ARG A 361 -2.01 -18.55 0.11
N GLN A 362 -1.48 -17.54 -0.55
CA GLN A 362 -2.28 -16.53 -1.27
C GLN A 362 -1.80 -16.43 -2.71
N LEU A 363 -2.68 -16.73 -3.64
CA LEU A 363 -2.44 -16.58 -5.08
C LEU A 363 -3.46 -15.59 -5.65
N ALA A 364 -2.98 -14.53 -6.31
CA ALA A 364 -3.80 -13.59 -7.02
C ALA A 364 -3.32 -13.45 -8.47
N LEU A 365 -4.20 -13.73 -9.42
CA LEU A 365 -3.94 -13.67 -10.85
C LEU A 365 -4.92 -12.68 -11.49
N ASP A 366 -4.39 -11.68 -12.21
CA ASP A 366 -5.20 -10.65 -12.89
C ASP A 366 -4.75 -10.54 -14.35
N HIS A 367 -5.64 -10.76 -15.30
CA HIS A 367 -5.35 -10.82 -16.74
C HIS A 367 -4.28 -11.85 -17.13
N VAL A 368 -4.20 -12.96 -16.44
CA VAL A 368 -3.23 -14.02 -16.74
C VAL A 368 -3.86 -15.04 -17.70
N TYR A 369 -3.77 -14.77 -18.99
CA TYR A 369 -4.36 -15.61 -20.05
C TYR A 369 -3.72 -17.01 -20.14
N SER A 370 -2.49 -17.19 -19.69
CA SER A 370 -1.84 -18.50 -19.67
C SER A 370 -2.37 -19.44 -18.59
N PHE A 371 -3.16 -18.91 -17.63
CA PHE A 371 -3.72 -19.71 -16.53
C PHE A 371 -5.15 -20.13 -16.87
N ASN A 372 -5.33 -21.43 -17.07
CA ASN A 372 -6.55 -22.07 -17.55
C ASN A 372 -6.98 -23.23 -16.63
N ASP A 373 -7.91 -24.06 -17.06
CA ASP A 373 -8.43 -25.20 -16.29
C ASP A 373 -7.33 -26.23 -15.92
N VAL A 374 -6.28 -26.39 -16.72
CA VAL A 374 -5.11 -27.22 -16.34
C VAL A 374 -4.37 -26.60 -15.15
N GLY A 375 -4.31 -25.28 -15.08
CA GLY A 375 -3.80 -24.57 -13.92
C GLY A 375 -4.65 -24.81 -12.67
N MET A 376 -5.97 -24.81 -12.82
CA MET A 376 -6.89 -25.11 -11.73
C MET A 376 -6.75 -26.56 -11.25
N GLU A 377 -6.58 -27.51 -12.15
CA GLU A 377 -6.30 -28.91 -11.79
C GLU A 377 -5.01 -29.05 -10.97
N ALA A 378 -3.96 -28.36 -11.37
CA ALA A 378 -2.70 -28.35 -10.62
C ALA A 378 -2.82 -27.77 -9.21
N LEU A 379 -3.74 -26.81 -8.97
CA LEU A 379 -4.01 -26.27 -7.63
C LEU A 379 -4.68 -27.28 -6.68
N CYS A 380 -5.24 -28.39 -7.17
CA CYS A 380 -5.73 -29.47 -6.31
C CYS A 380 -4.61 -30.08 -5.44
N TRP A 381 -3.37 -29.93 -5.87
CA TRP A 381 -2.16 -30.42 -5.17
C TRP A 381 -1.42 -29.32 -4.40
N ALA A 382 -2.01 -28.12 -4.31
CA ALA A 382 -1.43 -27.00 -3.56
C ALA A 382 -1.83 -27.07 -2.08
N ASP A 383 -1.05 -27.78 -1.28
CA ASP A 383 -1.36 -28.11 0.13
C ASP A 383 -1.53 -26.89 1.04
N PHE A 384 -0.96 -25.75 0.68
CA PHE A 384 -0.94 -24.54 1.52
C PHE A 384 -1.90 -23.45 1.06
N LEU A 385 -2.57 -23.59 -0.10
CA LEU A 385 -3.37 -22.52 -0.70
C LEU A 385 -4.64 -22.25 0.10
N GLU A 386 -4.70 -21.09 0.75
CA GLU A 386 -5.83 -20.63 1.59
C GLU A 386 -6.71 -19.59 0.88
N SER A 387 -6.12 -18.80 -0.02
CA SER A 387 -6.82 -17.72 -0.73
C SER A 387 -6.46 -17.72 -2.21
N LEU A 388 -7.49 -17.77 -3.05
CA LEU A 388 -7.37 -17.64 -4.52
C LEU A 388 -8.18 -16.43 -4.98
N GLU A 389 -7.54 -15.55 -5.73
CA GLU A 389 -8.16 -14.40 -6.38
C GLU A 389 -7.89 -14.47 -7.88
N LEU A 390 -8.97 -14.51 -8.66
CA LEU A 390 -8.94 -14.56 -10.13
C LEU A 390 -9.69 -13.36 -10.67
N VAL A 391 -8.96 -12.50 -11.39
CA VAL A 391 -9.51 -11.28 -11.97
C VAL A 391 -9.29 -11.34 -13.48
N ARG A 392 -10.37 -11.21 -14.24
CA ARG A 392 -10.31 -11.24 -15.72
C ARG A 392 -9.56 -12.46 -16.30
N CYS A 393 -9.59 -13.59 -15.62
CA CYS A 393 -9.02 -14.85 -16.10
C CYS A 393 -10.03 -15.53 -17.04
N GLN A 394 -9.93 -15.26 -18.33
CA GLN A 394 -10.94 -15.66 -19.33
C GLN A 394 -10.80 -17.13 -19.78
N GLU A 395 -9.63 -17.72 -19.60
CA GLU A 395 -9.32 -19.11 -19.99
C GLU A 395 -9.75 -20.16 -18.93
N ILE A 396 -10.38 -19.70 -17.84
CA ILE A 396 -10.97 -20.57 -16.81
C ILE A 396 -12.46 -20.73 -17.11
N SER A 397 -12.88 -22.00 -17.23
CA SER A 397 -14.27 -22.38 -17.44
C SER A 397 -14.94 -22.90 -16.17
N ASP A 398 -16.20 -23.28 -16.28
CA ASP A 398 -16.92 -23.95 -15.20
C ASP A 398 -16.24 -25.27 -14.78
N ALA A 399 -15.60 -25.98 -15.70
CA ALA A 399 -14.87 -27.20 -15.39
C ALA A 399 -13.70 -26.93 -14.43
N GLY A 400 -12.90 -25.89 -14.70
CA GLY A 400 -11.84 -25.45 -13.79
C GLY A 400 -12.37 -24.96 -12.44
N LEU A 401 -13.49 -24.22 -12.44
CA LEU A 401 -14.08 -23.69 -11.20
C LEU A 401 -14.64 -24.80 -10.30
N GLN A 402 -15.23 -25.86 -10.87
CA GLN A 402 -15.72 -27.02 -10.12
C GLN A 402 -14.63 -27.72 -9.30
N LEU A 403 -13.37 -27.68 -9.76
CA LEU A 403 -12.21 -28.26 -9.06
C LEU A 403 -11.92 -27.56 -7.72
N VAL A 404 -12.41 -26.36 -7.50
CA VAL A 404 -12.22 -25.62 -6.22
C VAL A 404 -12.73 -26.42 -5.03
N SER A 405 -13.76 -27.25 -5.21
CA SER A 405 -14.25 -28.16 -4.18
C SER A 405 -13.20 -29.16 -3.69
N GLN A 406 -12.20 -29.46 -4.49
CA GLN A 406 -11.12 -30.41 -4.20
C GLN A 406 -9.89 -29.76 -3.57
N PHE A 407 -9.73 -28.44 -3.60
CA PHE A 407 -8.54 -27.76 -3.05
C PHE A 407 -8.43 -28.01 -1.53
N PRO A 408 -7.28 -28.50 -1.02
CA PRO A 408 -7.20 -28.98 0.35
C PRO A 408 -7.51 -27.95 1.43
N GLN A 409 -6.98 -26.75 1.32
CA GLN A 409 -6.98 -25.74 2.39
C GLN A 409 -7.70 -24.43 1.99
N LEU A 410 -8.29 -24.35 0.80
CA LEU A 410 -8.88 -23.09 0.32
C LEU A 410 -10.05 -22.66 1.19
N ARG A 411 -9.99 -21.41 1.68
CA ARG A 411 -10.99 -20.75 2.52
C ARG A 411 -11.60 -19.51 1.89
N ILE A 412 -10.83 -18.85 1.03
CA ILE A 412 -11.23 -17.58 0.41
C ILE A 412 -11.12 -17.71 -1.10
N LEU A 413 -12.24 -17.52 -1.80
CA LEU A 413 -12.29 -17.43 -3.25
C LEU A 413 -12.83 -16.05 -3.66
N ARG A 414 -12.07 -15.35 -4.51
CA ARG A 414 -12.51 -14.09 -5.12
C ARG A 414 -12.46 -14.22 -6.64
N LEU A 415 -13.58 -13.93 -7.27
CA LEU A 415 -13.73 -13.95 -8.73
C LEU A 415 -14.24 -12.58 -9.18
N SER A 416 -13.50 -11.93 -10.08
CA SER A 416 -13.89 -10.62 -10.61
C SER A 416 -13.71 -10.58 -12.11
N LYS A 417 -14.74 -10.11 -12.82
CA LYS A 417 -14.75 -9.90 -14.27
C LYS A 417 -14.34 -11.15 -15.08
N CYS A 418 -14.66 -12.34 -14.60
CA CYS A 418 -14.41 -13.60 -15.30
C CYS A 418 -15.60 -13.93 -16.19
N LEU A 419 -15.36 -14.06 -17.52
CA LEU A 419 -16.43 -14.25 -18.52
C LEU A 419 -16.76 -15.72 -18.77
N GLY A 420 -15.80 -16.63 -18.55
CA GLY A 420 -15.90 -18.06 -18.85
C GLY A 420 -16.60 -18.91 -17.77
N ILE A 421 -17.02 -18.31 -16.67
CA ILE A 421 -17.58 -19.00 -15.49
C ILE A 421 -19.02 -18.60 -15.24
N SER A 422 -19.85 -19.59 -14.87
CA SER A 422 -21.28 -19.44 -14.60
C SER A 422 -21.68 -20.07 -13.27
N ASP A 423 -22.99 -20.08 -12.98
CA ASP A 423 -23.55 -20.77 -11.82
C ASP A 423 -23.19 -22.27 -11.79
N ASP A 424 -23.02 -22.88 -12.97
CA ASP A 424 -22.68 -24.32 -13.07
C ASP A 424 -21.30 -24.64 -12.47
N GLY A 425 -20.36 -23.72 -12.56
CA GLY A 425 -19.04 -23.86 -11.93
C GLY A 425 -19.09 -23.83 -10.40
N LEU A 426 -20.08 -23.17 -9.81
CA LEU A 426 -20.22 -23.06 -8.35
C LEU A 426 -21.01 -24.21 -7.72
N LYS A 427 -21.72 -25.04 -8.52
CA LYS A 427 -22.58 -26.13 -8.00
C LYS A 427 -21.90 -27.03 -6.96
N PRO A 428 -20.64 -27.50 -7.14
CA PRO A 428 -20.00 -28.36 -6.14
C PRO A 428 -19.68 -27.67 -4.80
N LEU A 429 -19.72 -26.34 -4.76
CA LEU A 429 -19.49 -25.55 -3.54
C LEU A 429 -20.77 -25.35 -2.75
N VAL A 430 -21.94 -25.40 -3.40
CA VAL A 430 -23.24 -25.18 -2.75
C VAL A 430 -23.49 -26.25 -1.70
N GLY A 431 -23.73 -25.82 -0.46
CA GLY A 431 -23.94 -26.71 0.70
C GLY A 431 -22.68 -27.30 1.30
N SER A 432 -21.50 -27.14 0.67
CA SER A 432 -20.25 -27.70 1.19
C SER A 432 -19.71 -26.97 2.43
N MET A 433 -20.06 -25.69 2.61
CA MET A 433 -19.56 -24.78 3.68
C MET A 433 -18.02 -24.77 3.81
N LYS A 434 -17.33 -25.20 2.77
CA LYS A 434 -15.88 -25.28 2.74
C LYS A 434 -15.24 -23.90 2.78
N LEU A 435 -15.76 -22.98 1.97
CA LEU A 435 -15.25 -21.62 1.89
C LEU A 435 -15.76 -20.78 3.08
N ASP A 436 -14.86 -20.03 3.71
CA ASP A 436 -15.22 -19.01 4.68
C ASP A 436 -15.77 -17.76 3.98
N LEU A 437 -15.22 -17.41 2.81
CA LEU A 437 -15.63 -16.27 2.00
C LEU A 437 -15.64 -16.61 0.50
N LEU A 438 -16.75 -16.33 -0.16
CA LEU A 438 -16.87 -16.24 -1.62
C LEU A 438 -17.21 -14.80 -1.99
N ALA A 439 -16.34 -14.15 -2.76
CA ALA A 439 -16.58 -12.81 -3.29
C ALA A 439 -16.67 -12.88 -4.82
N ILE A 440 -17.81 -12.45 -5.35
CA ILE A 440 -18.07 -12.35 -6.79
C ILE A 440 -18.28 -10.88 -7.14
N GLU A 441 -17.51 -10.39 -8.09
CA GLU A 441 -17.62 -9.02 -8.57
C GLU A 441 -17.64 -9.01 -10.10
N ASP A 442 -18.70 -8.46 -10.68
CA ASP A 442 -18.84 -8.21 -12.12
C ASP A 442 -18.63 -9.44 -13.02
N CYS A 443 -19.02 -10.64 -12.58
CA CYS A 443 -19.01 -11.86 -13.37
C CYS A 443 -20.38 -12.07 -14.03
N PRO A 444 -20.55 -11.85 -15.35
CA PRO A 444 -21.86 -11.66 -15.97
C PRO A 444 -22.73 -12.91 -16.02
N GLN A 445 -22.13 -14.11 -15.99
CA GLN A 445 -22.87 -15.38 -16.05
C GLN A 445 -23.11 -15.99 -14.67
N ILE A 446 -22.66 -15.35 -13.58
CA ILE A 446 -22.95 -15.77 -12.21
C ILE A 446 -24.12 -14.95 -11.67
N SER A 447 -25.16 -15.63 -11.17
CA SER A 447 -26.33 -15.00 -10.57
C SER A 447 -26.22 -14.93 -9.04
N GLU A 448 -27.00 -14.04 -8.43
CA GLU A 448 -27.13 -13.99 -6.97
C GLU A 448 -27.66 -15.31 -6.37
N ARG A 449 -28.46 -16.06 -7.13
CA ARG A 449 -28.96 -17.38 -6.72
C ARG A 449 -27.87 -18.44 -6.78
N GLY A 450 -26.98 -18.40 -7.78
CA GLY A 450 -25.89 -19.36 -7.94
C GLY A 450 -24.87 -19.34 -6.82
N VAL A 451 -24.73 -18.20 -6.13
CA VAL A 451 -23.75 -18.06 -5.02
C VAL A 451 -24.35 -18.45 -3.65
N GLN A 452 -25.68 -18.66 -3.55
CA GLN A 452 -26.33 -18.97 -2.28
C GLN A 452 -25.88 -20.34 -1.75
N GLY A 453 -25.38 -20.35 -0.49
CA GLY A 453 -24.92 -21.58 0.15
C GLY A 453 -23.55 -22.10 -0.32
N ALA A 454 -22.83 -21.37 -1.20
CA ALA A 454 -21.51 -21.77 -1.69
C ALA A 454 -20.37 -21.42 -0.69
N ALA A 455 -20.62 -20.60 0.32
CA ALA A 455 -19.66 -20.25 1.38
C ALA A 455 -20.39 -19.82 2.65
N LYS A 456 -19.65 -19.76 3.79
CA LYS A 456 -20.17 -19.23 5.06
C LYS A 456 -20.55 -17.75 4.97
N SER A 457 -19.76 -16.97 4.20
CA SER A 457 -20.02 -15.57 3.89
C SER A 457 -19.93 -15.36 2.38
N VAL A 458 -20.91 -14.68 1.81
CA VAL A 458 -20.96 -14.36 0.38
C VAL A 458 -21.01 -12.85 0.20
N SER A 459 -20.12 -12.31 -0.63
CA SER A 459 -20.16 -10.94 -1.13
C SER A 459 -20.44 -10.99 -2.63
N PHE A 460 -21.60 -10.50 -3.05
CA PHE A 460 -21.98 -10.46 -4.45
C PHE A 460 -22.22 -9.02 -4.88
N ARG A 461 -21.53 -8.59 -5.93
CA ARG A 461 -21.69 -7.27 -6.54
C ARG A 461 -21.63 -7.40 -8.04
N GLN A 462 -22.55 -6.71 -8.72
CA GLN A 462 -22.60 -6.71 -10.16
C GLN A 462 -22.82 -5.29 -10.69
N ASP A 463 -21.82 -4.78 -11.39
CA ASP A 463 -21.87 -3.55 -12.17
C ASP A 463 -21.24 -3.84 -13.54
N LEU A 464 -22.08 -4.14 -14.53
CA LEU A 464 -21.65 -4.57 -15.86
C LEU A 464 -21.43 -3.39 -16.82
N SER A 465 -21.41 -2.15 -16.34
CA SER A 465 -21.19 -0.95 -17.17
C SER A 465 -19.84 -0.95 -17.90
N TRP A 466 -18.87 -1.74 -17.44
CA TRP A 466 -17.56 -1.91 -18.08
C TRP A 466 -17.56 -2.81 -19.32
N MET A 467 -18.67 -3.49 -19.62
CA MET A 467 -18.81 -4.37 -20.80
C MET A 467 -19.23 -3.59 -22.05
N TYR A 468 -19.66 -2.34 -21.88
CA TYR A 468 -20.12 -1.45 -22.94
C TYR A 468 -19.18 -0.24 -23.01
#